data_a4577013c94f276e83ef646f564976cf
#
_entry.id   a4577013c94f276e83ef646f564976cf
#
_cell.length_a   1.000
_cell.length_b   1.000
_cell.length_c   1.000
_cell.angle_alpha   90.00
_cell.angle_beta   90.00
_cell.angle_gamma   90.00
#
_symmetry.space_group_name_H-M   'P 1'
#
loop_
_entity.id
_entity.type
_entity.pdbx_description
1 polymer ?
#
loop_
_entity_poly.entity_id
_entity_poly.type
_entity_poly.pdbx_seq_one_letter_code
_entity_poly.pdbx_strand_id
1 'polypeptide(L)'
;MIPHKLTLCLLLFLFDPNTILAQQRKLPVGGRLAVVVDERLAALRATPQLNGRLVRRLSRGRLVAVRSARTSADGITFFLVNVTRRTHGWIQRDAVVSPSRSGDDRRLLTLIQRSTGFDRISRARIFLDHFPRSPLRPEVLLLLGDTAESLAGKLSLDAARRLKNDLGDAPEFSYYLNYTGLDRYNRQRVGFIFDQSTKRFHYDGAAWRELIRRHPKTSQAGEAKKRLYSQQRMM
;
A
#
# COMPACT_ATOMS: atom_id res chain seq x y z
N MET A 1 50.69 42.47 24.86
CA MET A 1 49.83 41.37 25.29
C MET A 1 48.42 41.59 24.71
N ILE A 2 48.07 40.88 23.65
CA ILE A 2 46.77 40.98 22.98
C ILE A 2 46.11 39.59 23.12
N PRO A 3 44.90 39.46 23.71
CA PRO A 3 44.23 38.15 23.81
C PRO A 3 43.48 37.86 22.50
N HIS A 4 43.81 36.77 21.85
CA HIS A 4 43.04 36.21 20.72
C HIS A 4 41.70 35.67 21.22
N LYS A 5 40.62 36.26 20.70
CA LYS A 5 39.26 35.70 20.85
C LYS A 5 39.06 34.60 19.80
N LEU A 6 39.00 33.33 20.26
CA LEU A 6 38.64 32.18 19.45
C LEU A 6 37.14 32.22 19.23
N THR A 7 36.69 32.55 18.01
CA THR A 7 35.28 32.43 17.61
C THR A 7 35.02 31.02 17.16
N LEU A 8 34.34 30.22 18.00
CA LEU A 8 33.91 28.87 17.71
C LEU A 8 32.65 28.95 16.82
N CYS A 9 32.80 28.76 15.50
CA CYS A 9 31.66 28.57 14.60
C CYS A 9 31.05 27.19 14.81
N LEU A 10 29.90 27.14 15.48
CA LEU A 10 29.08 25.95 15.63
C LEU A 10 28.27 25.74 14.34
N LEU A 11 28.77 24.91 13.43
CA LEU A 11 28.04 24.47 12.24
C LEU A 11 26.93 23.46 12.69
N LEU A 12 25.71 23.99 12.86
CA LEU A 12 24.50 23.20 13.01
C LEU A 12 24.17 22.53 11.67
N PHE A 13 24.55 21.26 11.51
CA PHE A 13 24.01 20.38 10.47
C PHE A 13 22.54 20.14 10.76
N LEU A 14 21.66 20.86 10.07
CA LEU A 14 20.25 20.53 9.99
C LEU A 14 20.11 19.24 9.18
N PHE A 15 20.11 18.10 9.88
CA PHE A 15 19.66 16.84 9.30
C PHE A 15 18.15 16.93 9.09
N ASP A 16 17.72 17.07 7.84
CA ASP A 16 16.35 16.89 7.42
C ASP A 16 16.00 15.38 7.51
N PRO A 17 15.20 14.94 8.48
CA PRO A 17 14.88 13.51 8.64
C PRO A 17 13.90 12.99 7.57
N ASN A 18 13.52 13.81 6.58
CA ASN A 18 12.56 13.44 5.53
C ASN A 18 13.18 12.95 4.22
N THR A 19 14.49 12.80 4.13
CA THR A 19 15.12 12.13 2.98
C THR A 19 15.11 10.61 3.16
N ILE A 20 13.96 10.03 3.47
CA ILE A 20 13.73 8.63 3.16
C ILE A 20 13.67 8.58 1.63
N LEU A 21 14.75 8.12 1.05
CA LEU A 21 14.89 7.77 -0.36
C LEU A 21 13.71 6.85 -0.74
N ALA A 22 12.61 7.46 -1.14
CA ALA A 22 11.60 6.79 -1.95
C ALA A 22 12.38 6.30 -3.17
N GLN A 23 12.72 5.02 -3.18
CA GLN A 23 13.35 4.35 -4.30
C GLN A 23 12.49 4.66 -5.52
N GLN A 24 12.85 5.68 -6.28
CA GLN A 24 12.12 6.13 -7.47
C GLN A 24 12.11 4.94 -8.42
N ARG A 25 11.04 4.17 -8.38
CA ARG A 25 10.80 3.12 -9.36
C ARG A 25 10.81 3.80 -10.71
N LYS A 26 11.90 3.61 -11.48
CA LYS A 26 12.06 4.16 -12.82
C LYS A 26 10.76 3.89 -13.59
N LEU A 27 10.07 4.96 -13.95
CA LEU A 27 8.84 4.88 -14.72
C LEU A 27 9.13 4.18 -16.05
N PRO A 28 8.29 3.26 -16.49
CA PRO A 28 8.47 2.62 -17.79
C PRO A 28 8.34 3.67 -18.91
N VAL A 29 9.24 3.62 -19.87
CA VAL A 29 9.36 4.62 -20.93
C VAL A 29 8.32 4.37 -22.03
N GLY A 30 7.62 5.45 -22.43
CA GLY A 30 6.69 5.47 -23.57
C GLY A 30 5.34 4.82 -23.28
N GLY A 31 4.26 5.60 -23.35
CA GLY A 31 2.89 5.17 -23.14
C GLY A 31 2.24 5.74 -21.88
N ARG A 32 0.97 5.37 -21.65
CA ARG A 32 0.18 5.82 -20.48
C ARG A 32 0.48 4.95 -19.28
N LEU A 33 0.76 5.59 -18.13
CA LEU A 33 1.03 4.89 -16.89
C LEU A 33 -0.17 4.06 -16.44
N ALA A 34 0.08 2.82 -16.07
CA ALA A 34 -0.88 1.95 -15.39
C ALA A 34 -0.18 1.15 -14.29
N VAL A 35 -0.97 0.63 -13.35
CA VAL A 35 -0.49 -0.18 -12.23
C VAL A 35 -1.25 -1.50 -12.18
N VAL A 36 -0.53 -2.58 -11.90
CA VAL A 36 -1.12 -3.92 -11.73
C VAL A 36 -1.92 -3.97 -10.43
N VAL A 37 -3.18 -4.38 -10.50
CA VAL A 37 -4.10 -4.50 -9.35
C VAL A 37 -4.60 -5.92 -9.12
N ASP A 38 -4.53 -6.78 -10.15
CA ASP A 38 -4.87 -8.20 -10.03
C ASP A 38 -3.79 -9.10 -10.64
N GLU A 39 -3.04 -9.77 -9.76
CA GLU A 39 -1.92 -10.65 -10.15
C GLU A 39 -2.39 -11.89 -10.92
N ARG A 40 -3.62 -12.36 -10.68
CA ARG A 40 -4.18 -13.54 -11.36
C ARG A 40 -4.35 -13.30 -12.85
N LEU A 41 -4.66 -12.05 -13.23
CA LEU A 41 -4.81 -11.60 -14.62
C LEU A 41 -3.52 -11.01 -15.21
N ALA A 42 -2.48 -10.84 -14.39
CA ALA A 42 -1.26 -10.12 -14.74
C ALA A 42 -0.18 -11.01 -15.38
N ALA A 43 -0.58 -11.99 -16.18
CA ALA A 43 0.32 -12.75 -17.03
C ALA A 43 0.69 -11.90 -18.26
N LEU A 44 1.97 -11.49 -18.36
CA LEU A 44 2.53 -10.84 -19.54
C LEU A 44 2.79 -11.90 -20.62
N ARG A 45 2.20 -11.75 -21.80
CA ARG A 45 2.23 -12.72 -22.89
C ARG A 45 2.85 -12.15 -24.16
N ALA A 46 3.38 -13.01 -25.00
CA ALA A 46 3.96 -12.63 -26.28
C ALA A 46 2.87 -12.19 -27.30
N THR A 47 1.66 -12.73 -27.20
CA THR A 47 0.51 -12.43 -28.07
C THR A 47 -0.71 -12.02 -27.25
N PRO A 48 -1.69 -11.28 -27.81
CA PRO A 48 -2.91 -10.86 -27.11
C PRO A 48 -3.95 -11.99 -27.06
N GLN A 49 -3.58 -13.12 -26.47
CA GLN A 49 -4.40 -14.34 -26.35
C GLN A 49 -4.14 -15.01 -25.00
N LEU A 50 -5.16 -15.68 -24.43
CA LEU A 50 -5.03 -16.36 -23.13
C LEU A 50 -4.02 -17.51 -23.16
N ASN A 51 -3.89 -18.20 -24.28
CA ASN A 51 -2.94 -19.30 -24.52
C ASN A 51 -1.59 -18.81 -25.08
N GLY A 52 -1.42 -17.50 -25.34
CA GLY A 52 -0.15 -16.93 -25.79
C GLY A 52 1.01 -17.29 -24.84
N ARG A 53 2.22 -17.50 -25.40
CA ARG A 53 3.41 -17.85 -24.63
C ARG A 53 3.62 -16.86 -23.48
N LEU A 54 3.77 -17.38 -22.27
CA LEU A 54 4.05 -16.58 -21.08
C LEU A 54 5.46 -15.99 -21.16
N VAL A 55 5.55 -14.66 -21.03
CA VAL A 55 6.84 -13.95 -20.90
C VAL A 55 7.19 -13.82 -19.42
N ARG A 56 6.22 -13.35 -18.60
CA ARG A 56 6.42 -13.14 -17.16
C ARG A 56 5.08 -12.98 -16.45
N ARG A 57 5.02 -13.29 -15.14
CA ARG A 57 3.94 -12.83 -14.26
C ARG A 57 4.34 -11.53 -13.58
N LEU A 58 3.41 -10.58 -13.49
CA LEU A 58 3.64 -9.28 -12.87
C LEU A 58 2.96 -9.23 -11.51
N SER A 59 3.69 -8.74 -10.50
CA SER A 59 3.17 -8.58 -9.15
C SER A 59 2.30 -7.33 -9.03
N ARG A 60 1.38 -7.34 -8.08
CA ARG A 60 0.56 -6.18 -7.72
C ARG A 60 1.44 -4.97 -7.37
N GLY A 61 0.97 -3.78 -7.74
CA GLY A 61 1.74 -2.55 -7.60
C GLY A 61 2.85 -2.36 -8.64
N ARG A 62 3.04 -3.31 -9.57
CA ARG A 62 3.99 -3.12 -10.68
C ARG A 62 3.48 -2.04 -11.62
N LEU A 63 4.31 -1.03 -11.88
CA LEU A 63 4.05 0.00 -12.86
C LEU A 63 4.38 -0.51 -14.27
N VAL A 64 3.51 -0.19 -15.22
CA VAL A 64 3.66 -0.50 -16.63
C VAL A 64 3.24 0.69 -17.49
N ALA A 65 3.79 0.82 -18.70
CA ALA A 65 3.36 1.83 -19.68
C ALA A 65 2.53 1.16 -20.76
N VAL A 66 1.25 1.54 -20.87
CA VAL A 66 0.33 1.05 -21.90
C VAL A 66 0.58 1.79 -23.21
N ARG A 67 0.88 1.03 -24.28
CA ARG A 67 1.14 1.55 -25.63
C ARG A 67 -0.06 1.45 -26.55
N SER A 68 -0.72 0.31 -26.57
CA SER A 68 -1.87 0.03 -27.41
C SER A 68 -2.82 -0.97 -26.76
N ALA A 69 -3.99 -1.15 -27.36
CA ALA A 69 -4.98 -2.14 -26.96
C ALA A 69 -5.36 -3.02 -28.16
N ARG A 70 -5.65 -4.29 -27.89
CA ARG A 70 -6.20 -5.23 -28.86
C ARG A 70 -7.22 -6.14 -28.18
N THR A 71 -8.34 -6.36 -28.84
CA THR A 71 -9.32 -7.36 -28.39
C THR A 71 -9.07 -8.65 -29.16
N SER A 72 -8.97 -9.77 -28.44
CA SER A 72 -8.85 -11.11 -29.02
C SER A 72 -10.19 -11.59 -29.60
N ALA A 73 -10.15 -12.68 -30.35
CA ALA A 73 -11.36 -13.32 -30.88
C ALA A 73 -12.36 -13.72 -29.77
N ASP A 74 -11.85 -14.04 -28.57
CA ASP A 74 -12.66 -14.39 -27.38
C ASP A 74 -13.28 -13.16 -26.68
N GLY A 75 -13.21 -11.96 -27.29
CA GLY A 75 -13.73 -10.72 -26.72
C GLY A 75 -12.90 -10.11 -25.59
N ILE A 76 -11.77 -10.71 -25.24
CA ILE A 76 -10.91 -10.24 -24.16
C ILE A 76 -9.99 -9.13 -24.66
N THR A 77 -10.00 -7.98 -23.99
CA THR A 77 -9.11 -6.87 -24.33
C THR A 77 -7.76 -7.03 -23.62
N PHE A 78 -6.70 -6.93 -24.38
CA PHE A 78 -5.31 -6.91 -23.93
C PHE A 78 -4.69 -5.55 -24.19
N PHE A 79 -3.78 -5.15 -23.29
CA PHE A 79 -2.91 -4.00 -23.47
C PHE A 79 -1.49 -4.46 -23.79
N LEU A 80 -0.89 -3.90 -24.84
CA LEU A 80 0.55 -3.98 -25.05
C LEU A 80 1.21 -3.02 -24.05
N VAL A 81 2.05 -3.57 -23.19
CA VAL A 81 2.69 -2.79 -22.13
C VAL A 81 4.21 -2.94 -22.16
N ASN A 82 4.90 -1.85 -21.80
CA ASN A 82 6.32 -1.90 -21.42
C ASN A 82 6.41 -2.02 -19.89
N VAL A 83 7.14 -3.03 -19.41
CA VAL A 83 7.47 -3.24 -17.99
C VAL A 83 8.83 -2.63 -17.68
N THR A 84 9.77 -2.77 -18.60
CA THR A 84 11.11 -2.15 -18.62
C THR A 84 11.44 -1.77 -20.07
N ARG A 85 12.61 -1.17 -20.32
CA ARG A 85 13.09 -0.90 -21.69
C ARG A 85 13.22 -2.17 -22.55
N ARG A 86 13.49 -3.34 -21.94
CA ARG A 86 13.71 -4.62 -22.65
C ARG A 86 12.56 -5.60 -22.48
N THR A 87 11.65 -5.37 -21.54
CA THR A 87 10.54 -6.29 -21.23
C THR A 87 9.23 -5.64 -21.63
N HIS A 88 8.57 -6.22 -22.60
CA HIS A 88 7.25 -5.80 -23.09
C HIS A 88 6.39 -7.03 -23.43
N GLY A 89 5.11 -6.84 -23.61
CA GLY A 89 4.17 -7.90 -23.96
C GLY A 89 2.73 -7.48 -23.71
N TRP A 90 1.84 -8.44 -23.84
CA TRP A 90 0.41 -8.25 -23.71
C TRP A 90 -0.07 -8.69 -22.32
N ILE A 91 -0.87 -7.85 -21.69
CA ILE A 91 -1.52 -8.13 -20.39
C ILE A 91 -3.01 -7.89 -20.52
N GLN A 92 -3.84 -8.65 -19.82
CA GLN A 92 -5.29 -8.39 -19.82
C GLN A 92 -5.57 -6.98 -19.26
N ARG A 93 -6.48 -6.24 -19.94
CA ARG A 93 -6.89 -4.89 -19.52
C ARG A 93 -7.30 -4.84 -18.05
N ASP A 94 -7.99 -5.87 -17.59
CA ASP A 94 -8.56 -5.91 -16.25
C ASP A 94 -7.53 -6.20 -15.15
N ALA A 95 -6.31 -6.61 -15.52
CA ALA A 95 -5.18 -6.75 -14.59
C ALA A 95 -4.67 -5.40 -14.07
N VAL A 96 -4.93 -4.29 -14.80
CA VAL A 96 -4.33 -2.98 -14.51
C VAL A 96 -5.36 -1.87 -14.41
N VAL A 97 -5.02 -0.81 -13.66
CA VAL A 97 -5.73 0.47 -13.64
C VAL A 97 -4.80 1.60 -14.05
N SER A 98 -5.35 2.67 -14.63
CA SER A 98 -4.60 3.86 -15.03
C SER A 98 -5.24 5.12 -14.47
N PRO A 99 -4.46 6.00 -13.80
CA PRO A 99 -4.97 7.29 -13.32
C PRO A 99 -5.53 8.19 -14.43
N SER A 100 -5.07 7.99 -15.68
CA SER A 100 -5.53 8.76 -16.85
C SER A 100 -6.76 8.17 -17.54
N ARG A 101 -7.28 7.02 -17.08
CA ARG A 101 -8.48 6.40 -17.65
C ARG A 101 -9.68 6.64 -16.74
N SER A 102 -10.70 7.28 -17.29
CA SER A 102 -11.97 7.51 -16.58
C SER A 102 -12.58 6.21 -16.08
N GLY A 103 -13.11 6.21 -14.86
CA GLY A 103 -13.77 5.08 -14.22
C GLY A 103 -12.85 4.02 -13.62
N ASP A 104 -11.53 4.11 -13.81
CA ASP A 104 -10.60 3.14 -13.20
C ASP A 104 -10.49 3.28 -11.67
N ASP A 105 -10.69 4.47 -11.12
CA ASP A 105 -10.82 4.67 -9.68
C ASP A 105 -12.06 3.92 -9.11
N ARG A 106 -13.22 4.03 -9.77
CA ARG A 106 -14.43 3.28 -9.36
C ARG A 106 -14.23 1.77 -9.49
N ARG A 107 -13.62 1.32 -10.60
CA ARG A 107 -13.31 -0.10 -10.80
C ARG A 107 -12.37 -0.63 -9.72
N LEU A 108 -11.34 0.14 -9.35
CA LEU A 108 -10.43 -0.25 -8.27
C LEU A 108 -11.12 -0.24 -6.91
N LEU A 109 -12.01 0.72 -6.62
CA LEU A 109 -12.83 0.71 -5.40
C LEU A 109 -13.67 -0.58 -5.31
N THR A 110 -14.33 -0.98 -6.40
CA THR A 110 -15.07 -2.25 -6.43
C THR A 110 -14.19 -3.46 -6.12
N LEU A 111 -12.95 -3.48 -6.65
CA LEU A 111 -11.99 -4.54 -6.33
C LEU A 111 -11.55 -4.50 -4.85
N ILE A 112 -11.39 -3.32 -4.26
CA ILE A 112 -11.08 -3.14 -2.83
C ILE A 112 -12.22 -3.69 -1.98
N GLN A 113 -13.46 -3.32 -2.27
CA GLN A 113 -14.65 -3.76 -1.53
C GLN A 113 -14.82 -5.29 -1.54
N ARG A 114 -14.55 -5.92 -2.71
CA ARG A 114 -14.63 -7.39 -2.88
C ARG A 114 -13.41 -8.15 -2.34
N SER A 115 -12.37 -7.44 -1.91
CA SER A 115 -11.17 -8.04 -1.33
C SER A 115 -11.26 -8.14 0.18
N THR A 116 -10.43 -8.99 0.78
CA THR A 116 -10.30 -9.12 2.24
C THR A 116 -8.81 -9.07 2.64
N GLY A 117 -8.56 -8.82 3.90
CA GLY A 117 -7.23 -8.95 4.50
C GLY A 117 -6.16 -8.11 3.79
N PHE A 118 -4.98 -8.70 3.61
CA PHE A 118 -3.84 -8.04 2.97
C PHE A 118 -4.11 -7.58 1.54
N ASP A 119 -4.95 -8.32 0.80
CA ASP A 119 -5.31 -7.96 -0.57
C ASP A 119 -6.07 -6.63 -0.64
N ARG A 120 -7.01 -6.42 0.31
CA ARG A 120 -7.73 -5.15 0.42
C ARG A 120 -6.78 -4.00 0.76
N ILE A 121 -5.91 -4.19 1.74
CA ILE A 121 -4.90 -3.18 2.13
C ILE A 121 -4.01 -2.80 0.95
N SER A 122 -3.46 -3.79 0.24
CA SER A 122 -2.57 -3.56 -0.89
C SER A 122 -3.25 -2.81 -2.04
N ARG A 123 -4.50 -3.16 -2.37
CA ARG A 123 -5.29 -2.44 -3.39
C ARG A 123 -5.69 -1.03 -2.94
N ALA A 124 -6.07 -0.86 -1.67
CA ALA A 124 -6.37 0.45 -1.11
C ALA A 124 -5.14 1.37 -1.15
N ARG A 125 -3.95 0.84 -0.86
CA ARG A 125 -2.70 1.61 -0.97
C ARG A 125 -2.43 2.03 -2.41
N ILE A 126 -2.60 1.13 -3.39
CA ILE A 126 -2.49 1.47 -4.82
C ILE A 126 -3.47 2.60 -5.19
N PHE A 127 -4.71 2.54 -4.70
CA PHE A 127 -5.69 3.59 -4.93
C PHE A 127 -5.20 4.94 -4.38
N LEU A 128 -4.80 4.97 -3.13
CA LEU A 128 -4.37 6.20 -2.46
C LEU A 128 -3.11 6.80 -3.08
N ASP A 129 -2.20 5.98 -3.59
CA ASP A 129 -0.96 6.43 -4.22
C ASP A 129 -1.18 6.93 -5.67
N HIS A 130 -2.13 6.37 -6.41
CA HIS A 130 -2.29 6.65 -7.84
C HIS A 130 -3.52 7.50 -8.19
N PHE A 131 -4.52 7.60 -7.31
CA PHE A 131 -5.72 8.42 -7.53
C PHE A 131 -5.85 9.53 -6.47
N PRO A 132 -4.88 10.47 -6.37
CA PRO A 132 -4.86 11.47 -5.30
C PRO A 132 -6.02 12.46 -5.33
N ARG A 133 -6.65 12.64 -6.52
CA ARG A 133 -7.76 13.58 -6.71
C ARG A 133 -9.13 12.91 -6.81
N SER A 134 -9.23 11.60 -6.65
CA SER A 134 -10.52 10.89 -6.74
C SER A 134 -11.43 11.27 -5.56
N PRO A 135 -12.71 11.56 -5.81
CA PRO A 135 -13.71 11.81 -4.77
C PRO A 135 -13.99 10.56 -3.92
N LEU A 136 -13.54 9.39 -4.33
CA LEU A 136 -13.72 8.11 -3.63
C LEU A 136 -12.67 7.87 -2.52
N ARG A 137 -11.68 8.76 -2.37
CA ARG A 137 -10.63 8.63 -1.35
C ARG A 137 -11.16 8.49 0.09
N PRO A 138 -12.19 9.25 0.52
CA PRO A 138 -12.73 9.09 1.87
C PRO A 138 -13.18 7.67 2.18
N GLU A 139 -13.88 7.04 1.24
CA GLU A 139 -14.33 5.65 1.38
C GLU A 139 -13.16 4.69 1.45
N VAL A 140 -12.14 4.85 0.59
CA VAL A 140 -10.96 3.98 0.58
C VAL A 140 -10.14 4.12 1.86
N LEU A 141 -10.01 5.34 2.42
CA LEU A 141 -9.33 5.58 3.71
C LEU A 141 -10.07 4.89 4.87
N LEU A 142 -11.40 4.97 4.89
CA LEU A 142 -12.21 4.29 5.91
C LEU A 142 -12.04 2.77 5.81
N LEU A 143 -12.20 2.20 4.60
CA LEU A 143 -12.03 0.76 4.35
C LEU A 143 -10.62 0.27 4.71
N LEU A 144 -9.58 1.06 4.44
CA LEU A 144 -8.20 0.73 4.81
C LEU A 144 -8.06 0.63 6.33
N GLY A 145 -8.54 1.64 7.07
CA GLY A 145 -8.46 1.66 8.52
C GLY A 145 -9.24 0.52 9.17
N ASP A 146 -10.51 0.32 8.76
CA ASP A 146 -11.35 -0.76 9.28
C ASP A 146 -10.77 -2.15 9.00
N THR A 147 -10.14 -2.32 7.83
CA THR A 147 -9.46 -3.58 7.48
C THR A 147 -8.20 -3.78 8.32
N ALA A 148 -7.43 -2.73 8.55
CA ALA A 148 -6.20 -2.80 9.36
C ALA A 148 -6.54 -3.17 10.82
N GLU A 149 -7.55 -2.55 11.42
CA GLU A 149 -7.99 -2.87 12.78
C GLU A 149 -8.49 -4.33 12.89
N SER A 150 -9.32 -4.77 11.94
CA SER A 150 -9.75 -6.17 11.89
C SER A 150 -8.58 -7.16 11.78
N LEU A 151 -7.49 -6.77 11.12
CA LEU A 151 -6.27 -7.59 10.99
C LEU A 151 -5.40 -7.56 12.24
N ALA A 152 -5.44 -6.49 13.05
CA ALA A 152 -4.68 -6.40 14.29
C ALA A 152 -5.00 -7.57 15.23
N GLY A 153 -6.28 -7.90 15.39
CA GLY A 153 -6.69 -9.07 16.18
C GLY A 153 -6.14 -10.40 15.65
N LYS A 154 -6.14 -10.59 14.33
CA LYS A 154 -5.57 -11.80 13.71
C LYS A 154 -4.06 -11.87 13.86
N LEU A 155 -3.36 -10.75 13.72
CA LEU A 155 -1.93 -10.65 13.94
C LEU A 155 -1.56 -10.96 15.40
N SER A 156 -2.34 -10.50 16.36
CA SER A 156 -2.14 -10.79 17.79
C SER A 156 -2.21 -12.29 18.07
N LEU A 157 -3.23 -12.96 17.54
CA LEU A 157 -3.38 -14.41 17.70
C LEU A 157 -2.26 -15.20 17.01
N ASP A 158 -1.84 -14.76 15.81
CA ASP A 158 -0.78 -15.43 15.05
C ASP A 158 0.59 -15.24 15.72
N ALA A 159 0.90 -14.02 16.18
CA ALA A 159 2.12 -13.75 16.93
C ALA A 159 2.17 -14.56 18.22
N ALA A 160 1.13 -14.52 19.05
CA ALA A 160 1.06 -15.29 20.30
C ALA A 160 1.26 -16.79 20.07
N ARG A 161 0.65 -17.35 19.04
CA ARG A 161 0.80 -18.78 18.69
C ARG A 161 2.22 -19.13 18.27
N ARG A 162 2.87 -18.28 17.46
CA ARG A 162 4.22 -18.54 16.91
C ARG A 162 5.32 -18.31 17.94
N LEU A 163 5.13 -17.32 18.83
CA LEU A 163 6.14 -16.95 19.83
C LEU A 163 6.03 -17.77 21.10
N LYS A 164 4.96 -18.55 21.30
CA LYS A 164 4.67 -19.26 22.56
C LYS A 164 5.85 -20.08 23.12
N ASN A 165 6.66 -20.68 22.23
CA ASN A 165 7.74 -21.58 22.61
C ASN A 165 9.14 -21.06 22.20
N ASP A 166 9.22 -19.86 21.60
CA ASP A 166 10.44 -19.34 20.96
C ASP A 166 10.98 -18.08 21.67
N LEU A 167 10.53 -17.80 22.90
CA LEU A 167 11.00 -16.66 23.67
C LEU A 167 12.34 -17.02 24.35
N GLY A 168 13.39 -16.23 24.06
CA GLY A 168 14.68 -16.29 24.74
C GLY A 168 14.78 -15.25 25.86
N ASP A 169 15.97 -14.73 26.13
CA ASP A 169 16.28 -13.85 27.26
C ASP A 169 15.89 -12.39 27.07
N ALA A 170 15.48 -11.98 25.85
CA ALA A 170 15.05 -10.62 25.59
C ALA A 170 13.66 -10.35 26.20
N PRO A 171 13.35 -9.07 26.53
CA PRO A 171 12.00 -8.71 26.99
C PRO A 171 10.92 -9.15 26.00
N GLU A 172 9.84 -9.74 26.50
CA GLU A 172 8.76 -10.34 25.69
C GLU A 172 8.25 -9.39 24.60
N PHE A 173 8.05 -8.10 24.93
CA PHE A 173 7.56 -7.11 23.97
C PHE A 173 8.49 -6.94 22.76
N SER A 174 9.80 -7.20 22.87
CA SER A 174 10.75 -7.13 21.77
C SER A 174 10.42 -8.15 20.68
N TYR A 175 10.00 -9.36 21.06
CA TYR A 175 9.62 -10.40 20.11
C TYR A 175 8.35 -10.03 19.34
N TYR A 176 7.36 -9.45 20.04
CA TYR A 176 6.14 -8.96 19.37
C TYR A 176 6.42 -7.80 18.41
N LEU A 177 7.22 -6.80 18.82
CA LEU A 177 7.56 -5.66 17.97
C LEU A 177 8.39 -6.04 16.74
N ASN A 178 9.20 -7.11 16.83
CA ASN A 178 9.98 -7.65 15.73
C ASN A 178 9.29 -8.82 15.00
N TYR A 179 8.00 -9.05 15.25
CA TYR A 179 7.27 -10.13 14.60
C TYR A 179 7.19 -9.94 13.08
N THR A 180 7.76 -10.88 12.33
CA THR A 180 7.89 -10.80 10.87
C THR A 180 6.55 -10.72 10.12
N GLY A 181 5.45 -11.14 10.74
CA GLY A 181 4.09 -10.97 10.21
C GLY A 181 3.70 -9.52 9.97
N LEU A 182 4.36 -8.55 10.65
CA LEU A 182 4.13 -7.10 10.48
C LEU A 182 4.76 -6.56 9.20
N ASP A 183 5.85 -7.15 8.70
CA ASP A 183 6.68 -6.59 7.62
C ASP A 183 5.92 -6.28 6.34
N ARG A 184 5.00 -7.18 5.95
CA ARG A 184 4.20 -6.98 4.74
C ARG A 184 3.28 -5.76 4.84
N TYR A 185 2.78 -5.45 6.04
CA TYR A 185 1.91 -4.31 6.30
C TYR A 185 2.71 -3.03 6.42
N ASN A 186 3.87 -3.07 7.07
CA ASN A 186 4.82 -1.95 7.14
C ASN A 186 5.21 -1.48 5.74
N ARG A 187 5.46 -2.41 4.80
CA ARG A 187 5.69 -2.07 3.37
C ARG A 187 4.49 -1.39 2.70
N GLN A 188 3.28 -1.57 3.23
CA GLN A 188 2.07 -0.85 2.79
C GLN A 188 1.82 0.43 3.60
N ARG A 189 2.75 0.84 4.46
CA ARG A 189 2.59 1.99 5.38
C ARG A 189 1.37 1.85 6.28
N VAL A 190 1.13 0.64 6.78
CA VAL A 190 0.12 0.31 7.77
C VAL A 190 0.86 -0.14 9.02
N GLY A 191 0.80 0.69 10.07
CA GLY A 191 1.44 0.46 11.34
C GLY A 191 0.51 -0.22 12.35
N PHE A 192 1.12 -1.01 13.24
CA PHE A 192 0.43 -1.59 14.39
C PHE A 192 1.18 -1.24 15.66
N ILE A 193 0.43 -0.89 16.70
CA ILE A 193 0.92 -0.62 18.06
C ILE A 193 0.69 -1.89 18.87
N PHE A 194 1.70 -2.31 19.63
CA PHE A 194 1.58 -3.43 20.55
C PHE A 194 1.25 -2.91 21.96
N ASP A 195 0.11 -3.35 22.49
CA ASP A 195 -0.26 -3.13 23.88
C ASP A 195 0.33 -4.24 24.76
N GLN A 196 1.26 -3.88 25.63
CA GLN A 196 1.96 -4.83 26.53
C GLN A 196 1.03 -5.43 27.58
N SER A 197 0.01 -4.70 28.03
CA SER A 197 -0.92 -5.14 29.08
C SER A 197 -1.85 -6.26 28.58
N THR A 198 -2.37 -6.10 27.37
CA THR A 198 -3.28 -7.08 26.74
C THR A 198 -2.58 -8.07 25.81
N LYS A 199 -1.28 -7.85 25.52
CA LYS A 199 -0.48 -8.59 24.52
C LYS A 199 -1.13 -8.62 23.14
N ARG A 200 -1.73 -7.50 22.72
CA ARG A 200 -2.45 -7.35 21.46
C ARG A 200 -1.88 -6.24 20.60
N PHE A 201 -1.98 -6.44 19.30
CA PHE A 201 -1.79 -5.39 18.32
C PHE A 201 -3.08 -4.61 18.12
N HIS A 202 -2.94 -3.31 17.94
CA HIS A 202 -3.98 -2.39 17.48
C HIS A 202 -3.49 -1.66 16.24
N TYR A 203 -4.39 -1.31 15.33
CA TYR A 203 -4.02 -0.46 14.21
C TYR A 203 -3.63 0.93 14.73
N ASP A 204 -2.61 1.57 14.14
CA ASP A 204 -2.15 2.90 14.55
C ASP A 204 -3.14 4.03 14.25
N GLY A 205 -4.22 3.78 13.48
CA GLY A 205 -5.25 4.78 13.16
C GLY A 205 -4.86 5.79 12.09
N ALA A 206 -3.73 5.64 11.41
CA ALA A 206 -3.19 6.65 10.48
C ALA A 206 -4.17 7.02 9.34
N ALA A 207 -4.86 6.04 8.73
CA ALA A 207 -5.81 6.30 7.65
C ALA A 207 -7.05 7.05 8.15
N TRP A 208 -7.55 6.74 9.35
CA TRP A 208 -8.67 7.46 9.96
C TRP A 208 -8.30 8.90 10.29
N ARG A 209 -7.07 9.14 10.84
CA ARG A 209 -6.59 10.50 11.08
C ARG A 209 -6.40 11.29 9.78
N GLU A 210 -5.87 10.65 8.71
CA GLU A 210 -5.79 11.29 7.39
C GLU A 210 -7.16 11.66 6.86
N LEU A 211 -8.14 10.76 6.96
CA LEU A 211 -9.52 10.98 6.53
C LEU A 211 -10.15 12.18 7.23
N ILE A 212 -10.07 12.24 8.56
CA ILE A 212 -10.61 13.34 9.36
C ILE A 212 -9.96 14.68 9.00
N ARG A 213 -8.65 14.68 8.82
CA ARG A 213 -7.87 15.89 8.50
C ARG A 213 -8.15 16.41 7.10
N ARG A 214 -8.19 15.53 6.09
CA ARG A 214 -8.29 15.92 4.68
C ARG A 214 -9.71 16.01 4.16
N HIS A 215 -10.64 15.31 4.78
CA HIS A 215 -12.03 15.20 4.32
C HIS A 215 -13.04 15.39 5.46
N PRO A 216 -12.92 16.45 6.31
CA PRO A 216 -13.65 16.59 7.57
C PRO A 216 -15.17 16.66 7.42
N LYS A 217 -15.66 17.04 6.23
CA LYS A 217 -17.11 17.24 5.96
C LYS A 217 -17.81 15.98 5.43
N THR A 218 -17.10 14.86 5.28
CA THR A 218 -17.67 13.61 4.75
C THR A 218 -18.28 12.77 5.89
N SER A 219 -19.29 11.97 5.56
CA SER A 219 -19.87 11.00 6.52
C SER A 219 -18.83 9.99 7.00
N GLN A 220 -17.90 9.59 6.11
CA GLN A 220 -16.80 8.70 6.41
C GLN A 220 -15.88 9.28 7.50
N ALA A 221 -15.65 10.60 7.52
CA ALA A 221 -14.87 11.24 8.58
C ALA A 221 -15.57 11.16 9.94
N GLY A 222 -16.91 11.24 9.96
CA GLY A 222 -17.72 11.01 11.17
C GLY A 222 -17.53 9.58 11.70
N GLU A 223 -17.57 8.59 10.81
CA GLU A 223 -17.32 7.19 11.19
C GLU A 223 -15.88 6.98 11.69
N ALA A 224 -14.89 7.56 11.01
CA ALA A 224 -13.49 7.48 11.43
C ALA A 224 -13.25 8.05 12.84
N LYS A 225 -13.93 9.16 13.21
CA LYS A 225 -13.88 9.71 14.57
C LYS A 225 -14.40 8.71 15.60
N LYS A 226 -15.53 8.04 15.31
CA LYS A 226 -16.09 7.01 16.19
C LYS A 226 -15.10 5.85 16.39
N ARG A 227 -14.43 5.39 15.30
CA ARG A 227 -13.40 4.32 15.37
C ARG A 227 -12.24 4.71 16.28
N LEU A 228 -11.66 5.90 16.09
CA LEU A 228 -10.55 6.38 16.93
C LEU A 228 -10.96 6.52 18.40
N TYR A 229 -12.14 7.03 18.67
CA TYR A 229 -12.65 7.15 20.04
C TYR A 229 -12.81 5.77 20.70
N SER A 230 -13.40 4.81 19.99
CA SER A 230 -13.57 3.44 20.49
C SER A 230 -12.22 2.76 20.76
N GLN A 231 -11.24 2.97 19.88
CA GLN A 231 -9.88 2.42 20.03
C GLN A 231 -9.18 2.97 21.28
N GLN A 232 -9.28 4.30 21.52
CA GLN A 232 -8.68 4.93 22.72
C GLN A 232 -9.26 4.42 24.05
N ARG A 233 -10.51 3.96 24.02
CA ARG A 233 -11.15 3.38 25.23
C ARG A 233 -10.77 1.94 25.51
N MET A 234 -10.17 1.25 24.54
CA MET A 234 -9.75 -0.16 24.67
C MET A 234 -8.27 -0.32 25.00
N MET A 235 -7.48 0.74 24.89
CA MET A 235 -6.09 0.86 25.32
C MET A 235 -5.99 1.39 26.75
#